data_68c439a90bd31fc12f25e7d14ca5e5ce
#
_entry.id   68c439a90bd31fc12f25e7d14ca5e5ce
#
_cell.length_a   1.000
_cell.length_b   1.000
_cell.length_c   1.000
_cell.angle_alpha   90.00
_cell.angle_beta   90.00
_cell.angle_gamma   90.00
#
_symmetry.space_group_name_H-M   'P 1'
#
loop_
_entity.id
_entity.type
_entity.pdbx_description
1 polymer ?
#
loop_
_entity_poly.entity_id
_entity_poly.type
_entity_poly.pdbx_seq_one_letter_code
_entity_poly.pdbx_strand_id
1 'polypeptide(L)'
;MTQALELIEVSVDYHRGGQPVHALDSVSLAIGRSESVAVVGPSGCGKSTLLGVLALTIPPTSGSVLVNGVPAPSDPDRRARTRNRLLGLIPQSGAVIDHLSVLANVSLPLEYSRRRTRRRDRHERARQALADVGIAWAEASAPPRLSGGERQRVAVARALVNRPRCILADEPTASLDSATALEVTSLLISRSTRDDGSLIIATHDPRVAEVCDRVLTMQDGRITG
;
A
#
# COMPACT_ATOMS: atom_id res chain seq x y z
N MET A 1 2.93 16.54 -16.68
CA MET A 1 2.62 15.09 -16.48
C MET A 1 1.57 14.98 -15.39
N THR A 2 0.54 14.15 -15.54
CA THR A 2 -0.53 14.04 -14.52
C THR A 2 -0.01 13.19 -13.36
N GLN A 3 -0.03 13.73 -12.14
CA GLN A 3 0.40 13.05 -10.92
C GLN A 3 -0.61 11.95 -10.55
N ALA A 4 -0.12 10.82 -10.05
CA ALA A 4 -0.97 9.73 -9.54
C ALA A 4 -1.49 10.08 -8.14
N LEU A 5 -0.59 10.55 -7.27
CA LEU A 5 -0.88 11.04 -5.92
C LEU A 5 -0.09 12.32 -5.67
N GLU A 6 -0.69 13.25 -4.91
CA GLU A 6 -0.02 14.50 -4.53
C GLU A 6 -0.45 14.90 -3.11
N LEU A 7 0.52 15.36 -2.34
CA LEU A 7 0.35 16.01 -1.05
C LEU A 7 0.77 17.47 -1.19
N ILE A 8 -0.03 18.38 -0.67
CA ILE A 8 0.25 19.81 -0.66
C ILE A 8 0.22 20.30 0.78
N GLU A 9 1.39 20.62 1.34
CA GLU A 9 1.59 21.15 2.69
C GLU A 9 0.86 20.33 3.77
N VAL A 10 0.94 19.00 3.68
CA VAL A 10 0.21 18.11 4.57
C VAL A 10 0.89 17.99 5.92
N SER A 11 0.13 18.26 6.99
CA SER A 11 0.54 17.97 8.36
C SER A 11 -0.41 16.98 9.01
N VAL A 12 0.12 16.18 9.93
CA VAL A 12 -0.64 15.24 10.76
C VAL A 12 -0.17 15.33 12.19
N ASP A 13 -1.08 15.68 13.08
CA ASP A 13 -0.85 15.80 14.50
C ASP A 13 -1.61 14.73 15.27
N TYR A 14 -0.91 14.06 16.16
CA TYR A 14 -1.49 13.16 17.15
C TYR A 14 -1.36 13.76 18.55
N HIS A 15 -2.21 13.35 19.46
CA HIS A 15 -2.12 13.68 20.88
C HIS A 15 -1.71 12.42 21.66
N ARG A 16 -0.55 12.47 22.29
CA ARG A 16 -0.04 11.39 23.14
C ARG A 16 0.22 11.94 24.54
N GLY A 17 -0.54 11.44 25.52
CA GLY A 17 -0.41 11.92 26.91
C GLY A 17 -0.69 13.42 27.08
N GLY A 18 -1.57 14.00 26.25
CA GLY A 18 -1.90 15.44 26.28
C GLY A 18 -0.91 16.35 25.53
N GLN A 19 0.17 15.80 25.00
CA GLN A 19 1.14 16.56 24.19
C GLN A 19 0.93 16.31 22.69
N PRO A 20 1.01 17.35 21.84
CA PRO A 20 0.95 17.18 20.40
C PRO A 20 2.24 16.50 19.91
N VAL A 21 2.06 15.53 19.01
CA VAL A 21 3.16 14.86 18.29
C VAL A 21 2.94 15.13 16.81
N HIS A 22 3.83 15.90 16.20
CA HIS A 22 3.81 16.19 14.77
C HIS A 22 4.36 14.98 14.01
N ALA A 23 3.47 14.13 13.49
CA ALA A 23 3.88 12.94 12.74
C ALA A 23 4.22 13.24 11.28
N LEU A 24 3.59 14.27 10.69
CA LEU A 24 3.98 14.92 9.44
C LEU A 24 3.96 16.43 9.65
N ASP A 25 4.94 17.12 9.05
CA ASP A 25 5.09 18.56 9.18
C ASP A 25 5.27 19.19 7.79
N SER A 26 4.18 19.79 7.27
CA SER A 26 4.09 20.51 6.01
C SER A 26 4.69 19.75 4.81
N VAL A 27 4.38 18.46 4.69
CA VAL A 27 4.91 17.60 3.64
C VAL A 27 4.24 17.92 2.31
N SER A 28 5.04 18.27 1.31
CA SER A 28 4.63 18.34 -0.09
C SER A 28 5.35 17.27 -0.90
N LEU A 29 4.59 16.46 -1.63
CA LEU A 29 5.08 15.32 -2.38
C LEU A 29 4.22 15.07 -3.61
N ALA A 30 4.85 14.87 -4.75
CA ALA A 30 4.17 14.45 -5.98
C ALA A 30 4.73 13.11 -6.43
N ILE A 31 3.84 12.15 -6.74
CA ILE A 31 4.15 10.83 -7.26
C ILE A 31 3.63 10.76 -8.69
N GLY A 32 4.53 10.51 -9.62
CA GLY A 32 4.23 10.35 -11.04
C GLY A 32 3.52 9.04 -11.36
N ARG A 33 2.97 8.95 -12.56
CA ARG A 33 2.51 7.67 -13.12
C ARG A 33 3.70 6.83 -13.53
N SER A 34 3.56 5.52 -13.43
CA SER A 34 4.62 4.54 -13.72
C SER A 34 5.90 4.77 -12.92
N GLU A 35 5.80 5.45 -11.78
CA GLU A 35 6.91 5.75 -10.90
C GLU A 35 6.90 4.82 -9.68
N SER A 36 8.06 4.28 -9.35
CA SER A 36 8.32 3.56 -8.09
C SER A 36 9.15 4.43 -7.15
N VAL A 37 8.67 4.63 -5.93
CA VAL A 37 9.28 5.49 -4.92
C VAL A 37 9.53 4.72 -3.64
N ALA A 38 10.78 4.70 -3.18
CA ALA A 38 11.12 4.21 -1.86
C ALA A 38 11.13 5.37 -0.85
N VAL A 39 10.53 5.15 0.32
CA VAL A 39 10.58 6.07 1.45
C VAL A 39 11.43 5.44 2.54
N VAL A 40 12.60 6.02 2.81
CA VAL A 40 13.54 5.54 3.81
C VAL A 40 13.65 6.51 4.98
N GLY A 41 14.06 6.01 6.13
CA GLY A 41 14.27 6.84 7.33
C GLY A 41 14.19 6.02 8.61
N PRO A 42 14.57 6.57 9.76
CA PRO A 42 14.57 5.88 11.03
C PRO A 42 13.16 5.45 11.46
N SER A 43 13.08 4.53 12.43
CA SER A 43 11.80 4.15 13.02
C SER A 43 11.16 5.36 13.70
N GLY A 44 9.85 5.54 13.52
CA GLY A 44 9.10 6.65 14.10
C GLY A 44 9.20 8.00 13.36
N CYS A 45 9.95 8.11 12.23
CA CYS A 45 10.07 9.37 11.49
C CYS A 45 8.81 9.78 10.70
N GLY A 46 7.73 8.97 10.72
CA GLY A 46 6.45 9.31 10.06
C GLY A 46 6.12 8.52 8.79
N LYS A 47 6.94 7.55 8.34
CA LYS A 47 6.71 6.77 7.10
C LYS A 47 5.32 6.14 7.02
N SER A 48 4.90 5.41 8.07
CA SER A 48 3.58 4.77 8.12
C SER A 48 2.44 5.80 8.13
N THR A 49 2.66 6.97 8.75
CA THR A 49 1.69 8.07 8.70
C THR A 49 1.59 8.66 7.30
N LEU A 50 2.72 8.87 6.62
CA LEU A 50 2.76 9.31 5.22
C LEU A 50 2.00 8.35 4.31
N LEU A 51 2.29 7.04 4.41
CA LEU A 51 1.55 6.02 3.66
C LEU A 51 0.08 5.99 4.03
N GLY A 52 -0.28 6.17 5.30
CA GLY A 52 -1.67 6.23 5.76
C GLY A 52 -2.46 7.41 5.18
N VAL A 53 -1.82 8.57 5.03
CA VAL A 53 -2.41 9.75 4.36
C VAL A 53 -2.57 9.49 2.87
N LEU A 54 -1.53 9.03 2.19
CA LEU A 54 -1.58 8.66 0.76
C LEU A 54 -2.62 7.56 0.51
N ALA A 55 -2.77 6.63 1.46
CA ALA A 55 -3.77 5.56 1.45
C ALA A 55 -5.20 6.04 1.73
N LEU A 56 -5.40 7.31 2.06
CA LEU A 56 -6.70 7.85 2.47
C LEU A 56 -7.27 7.15 3.72
N THR A 57 -6.43 6.57 4.58
CA THR A 57 -6.83 5.98 5.86
C THR A 57 -6.70 6.97 7.01
N ILE A 58 -5.71 7.84 6.94
CA ILE A 58 -5.45 8.92 7.90
C ILE A 58 -5.84 10.25 7.23
N PRO A 59 -6.80 11.00 7.79
CA PRO A 59 -7.07 12.36 7.32
C PRO A 59 -5.92 13.28 7.76
N PRO A 60 -5.47 14.21 6.93
CA PRO A 60 -4.52 15.23 7.35
C PRO A 60 -5.16 16.21 8.36
N THR A 61 -4.36 16.76 9.26
CA THR A 61 -4.75 17.87 10.16
C THR A 61 -4.83 19.18 9.37
N SER A 62 -3.91 19.38 8.42
CA SER A 62 -3.90 20.51 7.48
C SER A 62 -3.32 20.07 6.13
N GLY A 63 -3.46 20.93 5.12
CA GLY A 63 -3.04 20.65 3.76
C GLY A 63 -4.06 19.85 2.95
N SER A 64 -3.64 19.34 1.79
CA SER A 64 -4.53 18.66 0.84
C SER A 64 -3.89 17.42 0.24
N VAL A 65 -4.73 16.41 -0.04
CA VAL A 65 -4.36 15.19 -0.76
C VAL A 65 -5.10 15.16 -2.08
N LEU A 66 -4.39 14.97 -3.19
CA LEU A 66 -4.99 14.81 -4.50
C LEU A 66 -4.73 13.39 -5.03
N VAL A 67 -5.74 12.83 -5.68
CA VAL A 67 -5.67 11.53 -6.37
C VAL A 67 -5.99 11.76 -7.83
N ASN A 68 -5.04 11.50 -8.72
CA ASN A 68 -5.15 11.84 -10.16
C ASN A 68 -5.54 13.33 -10.40
N GLY A 69 -4.95 14.25 -9.64
CA GLY A 69 -5.22 15.69 -9.73
C GLY A 69 -6.56 16.14 -9.15
N VAL A 70 -7.33 15.25 -8.52
CA VAL A 70 -8.63 15.58 -7.90
C VAL A 70 -8.49 15.51 -6.38
N PRO A 71 -8.96 16.51 -5.62
CA PRO A 71 -8.95 16.46 -4.16
C PRO A 71 -9.62 15.20 -3.62
N ALA A 72 -8.97 14.57 -2.64
CA ALA A 72 -9.50 13.39 -1.98
C ALA A 72 -10.83 13.72 -1.28
N PRO A 73 -11.84 12.83 -1.35
CA PRO A 73 -13.13 13.11 -0.73
C PRO A 73 -13.00 13.30 0.79
N SER A 74 -13.67 14.28 1.35
CA SER A 74 -13.81 14.48 2.80
C SER A 74 -14.76 13.45 3.43
N ASP A 75 -15.79 13.05 2.70
CA ASP A 75 -16.76 12.03 3.12
C ASP A 75 -16.09 10.65 3.30
N PRO A 76 -16.25 10.01 4.48
CA PRO A 76 -15.57 8.73 4.78
C PRO A 76 -15.93 7.60 3.81
N ASP A 77 -17.20 7.51 3.38
CA ASP A 77 -17.64 6.43 2.48
C ASP A 77 -17.11 6.63 1.07
N ARG A 78 -17.12 7.86 0.58
CA ARG A 78 -16.53 8.21 -0.73
C ARG A 78 -15.02 7.97 -0.70
N ARG A 79 -14.35 8.32 0.40
CA ARG A 79 -12.93 8.07 0.61
C ARG A 79 -12.61 6.57 0.61
N ALA A 80 -13.38 5.76 1.33
CA ALA A 80 -13.23 4.30 1.34
C ALA A 80 -13.44 3.69 -0.06
N ARG A 81 -14.41 4.18 -0.82
CA ARG A 81 -14.65 3.73 -2.22
C ARG A 81 -13.51 4.14 -3.15
N THR A 82 -12.97 5.36 -3.01
CA THR A 82 -11.82 5.83 -3.78
C THR A 82 -10.61 4.96 -3.50
N ARG A 83 -10.32 4.71 -2.21
CA ARG A 83 -9.25 3.81 -1.78
C ARG A 83 -9.41 2.42 -2.40
N ASN A 84 -10.55 1.77 -2.21
CA ASN A 84 -10.78 0.41 -2.74
C ASN A 84 -10.64 0.31 -4.26
N ARG A 85 -10.99 1.36 -4.99
CA ARG A 85 -10.92 1.39 -6.46
C ARG A 85 -9.54 1.67 -7.01
N LEU A 86 -8.77 2.55 -6.36
CA LEU A 86 -7.55 3.11 -6.92
C LEU A 86 -6.28 2.67 -6.21
N LEU A 87 -6.37 2.26 -4.95
CA LEU A 87 -5.21 2.01 -4.11
C LEU A 87 -5.13 0.54 -3.68
N GLY A 88 -3.94 -0.03 -3.76
CA GLY A 88 -3.59 -1.33 -3.19
C GLY A 88 -2.76 -1.11 -1.94
N LEU A 89 -3.18 -1.65 -0.80
CA LEU A 89 -2.49 -1.45 0.47
C LEU A 89 -1.84 -2.73 0.95
N ILE A 90 -0.57 -2.66 1.28
CA ILE A 90 0.22 -3.74 1.88
C ILE A 90 0.75 -3.22 3.22
N PRO A 91 0.08 -3.49 4.33
CA PRO A 91 0.52 -3.07 5.65
C PRO A 91 1.66 -3.95 6.18
N GLN A 92 2.48 -3.42 7.08
CA GLN A 92 3.63 -4.09 7.68
C GLN A 92 3.28 -5.44 8.33
N SER A 93 2.15 -5.54 9.01
CA SER A 93 1.69 -6.78 9.67
C SER A 93 1.07 -7.81 8.73
N GLY A 94 1.04 -7.56 7.40
CA GLY A 94 0.29 -8.37 6.44
C GLY A 94 -1.23 -8.26 6.59
N ALA A 95 -1.73 -7.98 7.79
CA ALA A 95 -3.14 -7.78 8.15
C ALA A 95 -4.11 -8.80 7.49
N VAL A 96 -3.73 -10.08 7.48
CA VAL A 96 -4.56 -11.17 6.98
C VAL A 96 -5.60 -11.54 8.05
N ILE A 97 -6.82 -11.78 7.63
CA ILE A 97 -7.95 -12.09 8.53
C ILE A 97 -7.95 -13.59 8.83
N ASP A 98 -7.62 -13.96 10.05
CA ASP A 98 -7.35 -15.34 10.44
C ASP A 98 -8.55 -16.31 10.33
N HIS A 99 -9.77 -15.83 10.48
CA HIS A 99 -10.98 -16.65 10.38
C HIS A 99 -11.52 -16.81 8.95
N LEU A 100 -10.89 -16.16 7.96
CA LEU A 100 -11.21 -16.33 6.54
C LEU A 100 -10.17 -17.22 5.87
N SER A 101 -10.57 -17.99 4.85
CA SER A 101 -9.60 -18.69 4.00
C SER A 101 -8.70 -17.69 3.25
N VAL A 102 -7.56 -18.17 2.77
CA VAL A 102 -6.66 -17.36 1.93
C VAL A 102 -7.39 -16.80 0.70
N LEU A 103 -8.17 -17.63 0.01
CA LEU A 103 -8.97 -17.17 -1.14
C LEU A 103 -9.98 -16.08 -0.75
N ALA A 104 -10.64 -16.21 0.40
CA ALA A 104 -11.59 -15.22 0.90
C ALA A 104 -10.88 -13.90 1.26
N ASN A 105 -9.72 -13.96 1.92
CA ASN A 105 -8.89 -12.79 2.20
C ASN A 105 -8.54 -12.01 0.92
N VAL A 106 -8.09 -12.70 -0.13
CA VAL A 106 -7.69 -12.06 -1.39
C VAL A 106 -8.90 -11.54 -2.16
N SER A 107 -10.07 -12.19 -2.08
CA SER A 107 -11.27 -11.75 -2.78
C SER A 107 -11.99 -10.56 -2.12
N LEU A 108 -11.68 -10.25 -0.86
CA LEU A 108 -12.36 -9.21 -0.06
C LEU A 108 -12.47 -7.84 -0.77
N PRO A 109 -11.40 -7.27 -1.36
CA PRO A 109 -11.51 -5.98 -2.06
C PRO A 109 -12.49 -6.00 -3.24
N LEU A 110 -12.68 -7.16 -3.87
CA LEU A 110 -13.63 -7.33 -4.97
C LEU A 110 -15.09 -7.32 -4.50
N GLU A 111 -15.36 -7.67 -3.24
CA GLU A 111 -16.72 -7.65 -2.66
C GLU A 111 -17.20 -6.22 -2.42
N TYR A 112 -16.29 -5.32 -2.06
CA TYR A 112 -16.58 -3.90 -1.85
C TYR A 112 -16.52 -3.08 -3.15
N SER A 113 -16.24 -3.72 -4.30
CA SER A 113 -16.24 -3.04 -5.58
C SER A 113 -17.66 -2.70 -6.03
N ARG A 114 -17.88 -1.47 -6.55
CA ARG A 114 -19.17 -1.05 -7.14
C ARG A 114 -19.63 -1.93 -8.32
N ARG A 115 -18.71 -2.58 -9.03
CA ARG A 115 -19.04 -3.53 -10.09
C ARG A 115 -19.51 -4.81 -9.43
N ARG A 116 -20.81 -5.10 -9.52
CA ARG A 116 -21.38 -6.41 -9.13
C ARG A 116 -20.77 -7.50 -9.99
N THR A 117 -19.61 -8.00 -9.54
CA THR A 117 -18.95 -9.15 -10.16
C THR A 117 -19.54 -10.43 -9.58
N ARG A 118 -19.81 -11.45 -10.39
CA ARG A 118 -20.27 -12.74 -9.90
C ARG A 118 -19.23 -13.34 -8.95
N ARG A 119 -19.68 -14.10 -7.94
CA ARG A 119 -18.78 -14.74 -6.97
C ARG A 119 -17.70 -15.59 -7.66
N ARG A 120 -18.08 -16.34 -8.69
CA ARG A 120 -17.16 -17.15 -9.50
C ARG A 120 -16.02 -16.30 -10.08
N ASP A 121 -16.35 -15.16 -10.69
CA ASP A 121 -15.35 -14.29 -11.33
C ASP A 121 -14.42 -13.63 -10.30
N ARG A 122 -14.95 -13.30 -9.09
CA ARG A 122 -14.12 -12.79 -7.99
C ARG A 122 -13.12 -13.85 -7.51
N HIS A 123 -13.58 -15.10 -7.33
CA HIS A 123 -12.69 -16.18 -6.92
C HIS A 123 -11.66 -16.50 -7.98
N GLU A 124 -12.00 -16.45 -9.27
CA GLU A 124 -11.04 -16.65 -10.35
C GLU A 124 -9.95 -15.59 -10.34
N ARG A 125 -10.32 -14.32 -10.19
CA ARG A 125 -9.35 -13.22 -10.04
C ARG A 125 -8.49 -13.38 -8.79
N ALA A 126 -9.05 -13.83 -7.68
CA ALA A 126 -8.31 -14.07 -6.45
C ALA A 126 -7.31 -15.25 -6.62
N ARG A 127 -7.69 -16.33 -7.31
CA ARG A 127 -6.78 -17.43 -7.65
C ARG A 127 -5.63 -16.97 -8.53
N GLN A 128 -5.93 -16.16 -9.54
CA GLN A 128 -4.88 -15.61 -10.39
C GLN A 128 -3.90 -14.74 -9.59
N ALA A 129 -4.41 -13.89 -8.67
CA ALA A 129 -3.56 -13.09 -7.81
C ALA A 129 -2.69 -13.95 -6.86
N LEU A 130 -3.23 -15.08 -6.36
CA LEU A 130 -2.45 -16.03 -5.56
C LEU A 130 -1.39 -16.77 -6.40
N ALA A 131 -1.70 -17.10 -7.64
CA ALA A 131 -0.74 -17.69 -8.57
C ALA A 131 0.39 -16.71 -8.91
N ASP A 132 0.06 -15.44 -9.12
CA ASP A 132 1.02 -14.37 -9.41
C ASP A 132 2.06 -14.16 -8.30
N VAL A 133 1.72 -14.49 -7.06
CA VAL A 133 2.63 -14.42 -5.90
C VAL A 133 3.17 -15.80 -5.46
N GLY A 134 2.92 -16.86 -6.25
CA GLY A 134 3.50 -18.20 -6.03
C GLY A 134 2.88 -19.02 -4.89
N ILE A 135 1.65 -18.69 -4.44
CA ILE A 135 0.97 -19.41 -3.34
C ILE A 135 -0.44 -19.91 -3.72
N ALA A 136 -0.66 -20.27 -5.00
CA ALA A 136 -1.95 -20.79 -5.47
C ALA A 136 -2.41 -22.05 -4.68
N TRP A 137 -1.47 -22.88 -4.23
CA TRP A 137 -1.72 -24.08 -3.43
C TRP A 137 -2.42 -23.81 -2.09
N ALA A 138 -2.27 -22.58 -1.56
CA ALA A 138 -2.79 -22.20 -0.24
C ALA A 138 -4.23 -21.69 -0.26
N GLU A 139 -4.95 -21.70 -1.39
CA GLU A 139 -6.25 -21.03 -1.53
C GLU A 139 -7.29 -21.43 -0.47
N ALA A 140 -7.32 -22.71 -0.08
CA ALA A 140 -8.23 -23.25 0.92
C ALA A 140 -7.67 -23.20 2.36
N SER A 141 -6.40 -22.83 2.52
CA SER A 141 -5.73 -22.81 3.82
C SER A 141 -6.28 -21.69 4.72
N ALA A 142 -6.19 -21.93 6.04
CA ALA A 142 -6.41 -20.89 7.03
C ALA A 142 -5.09 -20.13 7.27
N PRO A 143 -5.09 -18.79 7.34
CA PRO A 143 -3.88 -18.00 7.52
C PRO A 143 -2.98 -18.39 8.70
N PRO A 144 -3.49 -18.83 9.86
CA PRO A 144 -2.64 -19.28 10.96
C PRO A 144 -1.70 -20.47 10.64
N ARG A 145 -1.99 -21.20 9.56
CA ARG A 145 -1.17 -22.33 9.10
C ARG A 145 -0.02 -21.91 8.17
N LEU A 146 0.00 -20.63 7.78
CA LEU A 146 1.01 -20.08 6.89
C LEU A 146 2.19 -19.52 7.67
N SER A 147 3.38 -19.60 7.10
CA SER A 147 4.55 -18.86 7.55
C SER A 147 4.35 -17.35 7.41
N GLY A 148 5.20 -16.55 8.06
CA GLY A 148 5.17 -15.09 7.95
C GLY A 148 5.30 -14.61 6.51
N GLY A 149 6.20 -15.19 5.74
CA GLY A 149 6.40 -14.88 4.32
C GLY A 149 5.19 -15.23 3.44
N GLU A 150 4.56 -16.38 3.68
CA GLU A 150 3.35 -16.77 2.97
C GLU A 150 2.17 -15.85 3.29
N ARG A 151 2.00 -15.44 4.56
CA ARG A 151 1.01 -14.40 4.94
C ARG A 151 1.27 -13.08 4.23
N GLN A 152 2.54 -12.69 4.09
CA GLN A 152 2.91 -11.47 3.37
C GLN A 152 2.54 -11.58 1.88
N ARG A 153 2.79 -12.72 1.24
CA ARG A 153 2.36 -12.98 -0.14
C ARG A 153 0.83 -12.92 -0.30
N VAL A 154 0.06 -13.39 0.70
CA VAL A 154 -1.42 -13.22 0.72
C VAL A 154 -1.80 -11.73 0.75
N ALA A 155 -1.13 -10.93 1.58
CA ALA A 155 -1.37 -9.49 1.64
C ALA A 155 -1.05 -8.78 0.32
N VAL A 156 0.04 -9.18 -0.34
CA VAL A 156 0.42 -8.69 -1.69
C VAL A 156 -0.66 -9.07 -2.71
N ALA A 157 -1.09 -10.34 -2.76
CA ALA A 157 -2.15 -10.80 -3.67
C ALA A 157 -3.45 -10.01 -3.46
N ARG A 158 -3.84 -9.78 -2.20
CA ARG A 158 -5.02 -8.99 -1.84
C ARG A 158 -4.91 -7.54 -2.32
N ALA A 159 -3.75 -6.93 -2.20
CA ALA A 159 -3.53 -5.56 -2.66
C ALA A 159 -3.65 -5.44 -4.19
N LEU A 160 -3.19 -6.45 -4.93
CA LEU A 160 -3.14 -6.46 -6.39
C LEU A 160 -4.46 -6.88 -7.06
N VAL A 161 -5.36 -7.59 -6.37
CA VAL A 161 -6.54 -8.25 -6.96
C VAL A 161 -7.50 -7.28 -7.68
N ASN A 162 -7.58 -6.04 -7.21
CA ASN A 162 -8.41 -4.98 -7.83
C ASN A 162 -7.71 -4.24 -8.98
N ARG A 163 -6.45 -4.58 -9.32
CA ARG A 163 -5.63 -3.85 -10.27
C ARG A 163 -5.57 -2.36 -9.94
N PRO A 164 -5.00 -2.01 -8.77
CA PRO A 164 -4.95 -0.64 -8.30
C PRO A 164 -4.09 0.23 -9.22
N ARG A 165 -4.37 1.55 -9.23
CA ARG A 165 -3.55 2.55 -9.92
C ARG A 165 -2.33 2.96 -9.11
N CYS A 166 -2.34 2.76 -7.81
CA CYS A 166 -1.21 3.01 -6.94
C CYS A 166 -1.14 1.94 -5.86
N ILE A 167 0.05 1.40 -5.64
CA ILE A 167 0.36 0.44 -4.59
C ILE A 167 1.12 1.17 -3.49
N LEU A 168 0.64 1.02 -2.26
CA LEU A 168 1.25 1.58 -1.06
C LEU A 168 1.66 0.44 -0.14
N ALA A 169 2.96 0.27 0.09
CA ALA A 169 3.51 -0.86 0.83
C ALA A 169 4.34 -0.37 2.02
N ASP A 170 3.94 -0.76 3.22
CA ASP A 170 4.66 -0.47 4.45
C ASP A 170 5.44 -1.71 4.87
N GLU A 171 6.76 -1.66 4.72
CA GLU A 171 7.69 -2.77 5.02
C GLU A 171 7.24 -4.11 4.42
N PRO A 172 6.93 -4.19 3.11
CA PRO A 172 6.28 -5.37 2.51
C PRO A 172 7.16 -6.62 2.51
N THR A 173 8.43 -6.48 2.85
CA THR A 173 9.45 -7.54 2.81
C THR A 173 10.11 -7.84 4.15
N ALA A 174 9.67 -7.20 5.24
CA ALA A 174 10.33 -7.29 6.55
C ALA A 174 10.39 -8.72 7.14
N SER A 175 9.49 -9.62 6.74
CA SER A 175 9.45 -11.03 7.20
C SER A 175 9.94 -12.02 6.14
N LEU A 176 10.60 -11.55 5.09
CA LEU A 176 11.10 -12.36 3.98
C LEU A 176 12.62 -12.46 4.01
N ASP A 177 13.16 -13.57 3.50
CA ASP A 177 14.59 -13.65 3.18
C ASP A 177 14.93 -12.70 2.00
N SER A 178 16.22 -12.42 1.84
CA SER A 178 16.70 -11.42 0.88
C SER A 178 16.33 -11.71 -0.57
N ALA A 179 16.33 -12.98 -1.00
CA ALA A 179 15.99 -13.35 -2.38
C ALA A 179 14.49 -13.15 -2.62
N THR A 180 13.66 -13.65 -1.72
CA THR A 180 12.21 -13.49 -1.76
C THR A 180 11.78 -12.03 -1.65
N ALA A 181 12.49 -11.21 -0.87
CA ALA A 181 12.24 -9.77 -0.75
C ALA A 181 12.39 -9.06 -2.11
N LEU A 182 13.45 -9.33 -2.84
CA LEU A 182 13.67 -8.77 -4.18
C LEU A 182 12.66 -9.28 -5.21
N GLU A 183 12.28 -10.56 -5.16
CA GLU A 183 11.24 -11.12 -6.03
C GLU A 183 9.90 -10.41 -5.83
N VAL A 184 9.46 -10.24 -4.57
CA VAL A 184 8.22 -9.53 -4.25
C VAL A 184 8.29 -8.06 -4.67
N THR A 185 9.41 -7.40 -4.45
CA THR A 185 9.61 -6.00 -4.87
C THR A 185 9.54 -5.86 -6.39
N SER A 186 10.24 -6.73 -7.12
CA SER A 186 10.22 -6.75 -8.60
C SER A 186 8.81 -7.02 -9.13
N LEU A 187 8.05 -7.91 -8.49
CA LEU A 187 6.65 -8.16 -8.81
C LEU A 187 5.81 -6.89 -8.62
N LEU A 188 5.95 -6.19 -7.48
CA LEU A 188 5.23 -4.95 -7.20
C LEU A 188 5.54 -3.87 -8.24
N ILE A 189 6.81 -3.65 -8.56
CA ILE A 189 7.25 -2.71 -9.60
C ILE A 189 6.64 -3.09 -10.95
N SER A 190 6.78 -4.36 -11.37
CA SER A 190 6.25 -4.81 -12.66
C SER A 190 4.73 -4.66 -12.78
N ARG A 191 4.01 -4.79 -11.66
CA ARG A 191 2.54 -4.64 -11.64
C ARG A 191 2.10 -3.19 -11.60
N SER A 192 2.88 -2.30 -10.96
CA SER A 192 2.58 -0.86 -10.96
C SER A 192 2.80 -0.25 -12.34
N THR A 193 3.86 -0.62 -13.06
CA THR A 193 4.20 -0.04 -14.36
C THR A 193 3.29 -0.49 -15.51
N ARG A 194 2.70 -1.71 -15.44
CA ARG A 194 1.87 -2.27 -16.53
C ARG A 194 0.63 -1.46 -16.89
N ASP A 195 0.04 -0.76 -15.91
CA ASP A 195 -1.25 -0.09 -16.06
C ASP A 195 -1.13 1.43 -15.81
N ASP A 196 0.02 2.05 -16.12
CA ASP A 196 0.35 3.45 -15.75
C ASP A 196 0.16 3.70 -14.25
N GLY A 197 0.34 2.69 -13.43
CA GLY A 197 0.22 2.80 -11.98
C GLY A 197 1.52 3.32 -11.37
N SER A 198 1.52 3.48 -10.05
CA SER A 198 2.68 3.87 -9.26
C SER A 198 2.85 2.97 -8.05
N LEU A 199 4.06 2.97 -7.49
CA LEU A 199 4.40 2.21 -6.30
C LEU A 199 5.10 3.11 -5.28
N ILE A 200 4.65 3.08 -4.04
CA ILE A 200 5.37 3.70 -2.93
C ILE A 200 5.65 2.62 -1.89
N ILE A 201 6.93 2.44 -1.55
CA ILE A 201 7.39 1.45 -0.57
C ILE A 201 8.09 2.19 0.58
N ALA A 202 7.56 2.11 1.79
CA ALA A 202 8.35 2.42 2.97
C ALA A 202 9.21 1.20 3.32
N THR A 203 10.51 1.39 3.46
CA THR A 203 11.44 0.32 3.78
C THR A 203 12.67 0.81 4.52
N HIS A 204 13.30 -0.07 5.27
CA HIS A 204 14.63 0.11 5.84
C HIS A 204 15.69 -0.75 5.12
N ASP A 205 15.29 -1.58 4.15
CA ASP A 205 16.21 -2.39 3.35
C ASP A 205 16.75 -1.58 2.16
N PRO A 206 18.07 -1.26 2.13
CA PRO A 206 18.66 -0.48 1.05
C PRO A 206 18.53 -1.15 -0.31
N ARG A 207 18.54 -2.50 -0.36
CA ARG A 207 18.40 -3.24 -1.62
C ARG A 207 17.02 -3.06 -2.26
N VAL A 208 15.98 -2.93 -1.42
CA VAL A 208 14.62 -2.62 -1.89
C VAL A 208 14.54 -1.18 -2.37
N ALA A 209 15.23 -0.25 -1.69
CA ALA A 209 15.26 1.15 -2.09
C ALA A 209 16.00 1.36 -3.42
N GLU A 210 17.11 0.67 -3.64
CA GLU A 210 17.96 0.78 -4.83
C GLU A 210 17.25 0.36 -6.14
N VAL A 211 16.25 -0.51 -6.08
CA VAL A 211 15.51 -0.94 -7.28
C VAL A 211 14.32 -0.03 -7.63
N CYS A 212 14.05 1.00 -6.82
CA CYS A 212 13.02 2.00 -7.09
C CYS A 212 13.58 3.16 -7.93
N ASP A 213 12.74 3.82 -8.72
CA ASP A 213 13.13 4.95 -9.58
C ASP A 213 13.59 6.17 -8.78
N ARG A 214 13.02 6.36 -7.57
CA ARG A 214 13.35 7.48 -6.69
C ARG A 214 13.37 7.04 -5.23
N VAL A 215 14.31 7.58 -4.47
CA VAL A 215 14.39 7.38 -3.02
C VAL A 215 14.12 8.71 -2.32
N LEU A 216 13.22 8.70 -1.35
CA LEU A 216 12.90 9.82 -0.48
C LEU A 216 13.39 9.53 0.93
N THR A 217 14.17 10.43 1.48
CA THR A 217 14.59 10.35 2.88
C THR A 217 13.59 11.09 3.76
N MET A 218 13.15 10.45 4.83
CA MET A 218 12.22 11.04 5.77
C MET A 218 12.84 11.12 7.17
N GLN A 219 12.76 12.29 7.79
CA GLN A 219 13.23 12.53 9.15
C GLN A 219 12.28 13.50 9.86
N ASP A 220 11.91 13.16 11.11
CA ASP A 220 11.09 14.01 12.00
C ASP A 220 9.83 14.59 11.33
N GLY A 221 9.10 13.74 10.59
CA GLY A 221 7.87 14.11 9.90
C GLY A 221 8.07 14.91 8.60
N ARG A 222 9.30 15.11 8.13
CA ARG A 222 9.61 15.87 6.92
C ARG A 222 10.34 15.02 5.88
N ILE A 223 10.19 15.37 4.61
CA ILE A 223 11.00 14.83 3.50
C ILE A 223 12.25 15.72 3.39
N THR A 224 13.45 15.11 3.44
CA THR A 224 14.74 15.81 3.49
C THR A 224 15.61 15.59 2.26
N GLY A 225 15.24 14.68 1.32
CA GLY A 225 16.00 14.36 0.11
C GLY A 225 15.19 13.59 -0.90
#